data_35d4d7dd69143e3544b9834fa3a0fd89
#
_entry.id   35d4d7dd69143e3544b9834fa3a0fd89
#
_cell.length_a   1.000
_cell.length_b   1.000
_cell.length_c   1.000
_cell.angle_alpha   90.00
_cell.angle_beta   90.00
_cell.angle_gamma   90.00
#
_symmetry.space_group_name_H-M   'P 1'
#
loop_
_entity.id
_entity.type
_entity.pdbx_description
1 polymer ?
#
loop_
_entity_poly.entity_id
_entity_poly.type
_entity_poly.pdbx_seq_one_letter_code
_entity_poly.pdbx_strand_id
1 'polypeptide(L)'
;MKRLRIGLPPLDQLSADSPVTFAWLERGVVVSEGQERLAQLGKQRQAVDCFLHPRDSLLTGLELPPLPAAKTQAAVACAAQALILGPVEQMQVAHGPRESDGRVHVAWVPKDGLQRLSQVLAQAQLKLRGVYPAPYALPVGTSVLEDGYLLTRDTLQQGTVHPLGQPALDVQWVDAAQRWSGATPAWGLQGRLSPPSTVGWGRALACLGVAAAIWTIGLNLYAARQADEGQQIKAMLSQQVRQAFPELPVVLNPLQQARQQLAARQSGAAGEPGQRFSSLLQLAGSQLPFMVGSVESLSFEQGRLHLALLADSRSPAVEGEWQAALAQAGFSAVRDEHGWTLGPAETASVQEASDE
;
A
#
# COMPACT_ATOMS: atom_id res chain seq x y z
N MET A 1 34.44 22.60 13.34
CA MET A 1 33.47 22.78 12.23
C MET A 1 33.17 24.26 12.11
N LYS A 2 33.34 24.81 10.90
CA LYS A 2 32.92 26.20 10.62
C LYS A 2 31.40 26.26 10.49
N ARG A 3 30.82 27.32 11.04
CA ARG A 3 29.37 27.59 10.95
C ARG A 3 29.17 28.97 10.38
N LEU A 4 28.23 29.08 9.42
CA LEU A 4 27.83 30.36 8.85
C LEU A 4 26.53 30.81 9.52
N ARG A 5 26.51 32.05 9.99
CA ARG A 5 25.35 32.75 10.49
C ARG A 5 25.07 33.95 9.59
N ILE A 6 23.81 34.20 9.31
CA ILE A 6 23.38 35.28 8.42
C ILE A 6 22.22 36.03 9.06
N GLY A 7 22.36 37.35 9.16
CA GLY A 7 21.26 38.26 9.45
C GLY A 7 20.56 38.65 8.17
N LEU A 8 19.29 38.35 8.06
CA LEU A 8 18.49 38.56 6.87
C LEU A 8 17.90 39.99 6.83
N PRO A 9 17.83 40.65 5.67
CA PRO A 9 16.94 41.78 5.47
C PRO A 9 15.47 41.31 5.56
N PRO A 10 14.51 42.24 5.55
CA PRO A 10 13.09 41.90 5.50
C PRO A 10 12.77 40.86 4.42
N LEU A 11 12.00 39.80 4.75
CA LEU A 11 11.72 38.69 3.86
C LEU A 11 11.00 39.09 2.56
N ASP A 12 10.23 40.15 2.59
CA ASP A 12 9.58 40.71 1.41
C ASP A 12 10.56 41.35 0.41
N GLN A 13 11.73 41.77 0.87
CA GLN A 13 12.79 42.39 0.08
C GLN A 13 13.96 41.44 -0.23
N LEU A 14 13.88 40.18 0.32
CA LEU A 14 14.96 39.22 0.18
C LEU A 14 15.10 38.72 -1.26
N SER A 15 16.31 38.80 -1.80
CA SER A 15 16.74 38.25 -3.09
C SER A 15 18.13 37.63 -2.98
N ALA A 16 18.57 36.92 -4.03
CA ALA A 16 19.94 36.40 -4.09
C ALA A 16 21.04 37.48 -4.08
N ASP A 17 20.73 38.68 -4.55
CA ASP A 17 21.64 39.81 -4.58
C ASP A 17 21.54 40.70 -3.34
N SER A 18 20.65 40.41 -2.42
CA SER A 18 20.50 41.18 -1.20
C SER A 18 21.78 41.18 -0.37
N PRO A 19 22.21 42.34 0.13
CA PRO A 19 23.29 42.41 1.11
C PRO A 19 22.81 41.87 2.41
N VAL A 20 23.57 40.93 2.99
CA VAL A 20 23.30 40.31 4.27
C VAL A 20 24.48 40.47 5.20
N THR A 21 24.22 40.65 6.47
CA THR A 21 25.28 40.57 7.50
C THR A 21 25.61 39.11 7.73
N PHE A 22 26.85 38.76 7.87
CA PHE A 22 27.27 37.39 8.12
C PHE A 22 28.35 37.29 9.19
N ALA A 23 28.44 36.13 9.81
CA ALA A 23 29.54 35.77 10.68
C ALA A 23 29.93 34.29 10.47
N TRP A 24 31.21 34.05 10.35
CA TRP A 24 31.80 32.72 10.39
C TRP A 24 32.22 32.40 11.82
N LEU A 25 31.76 31.29 12.34
CA LEU A 25 32.11 30.82 13.69
C LEU A 25 32.90 29.51 13.61
N GLU A 26 33.97 29.45 14.38
CA GLU A 26 34.70 28.21 14.67
C GLU A 26 34.65 27.92 16.18
N ARG A 27 34.11 26.76 16.53
CA ARG A 27 33.95 26.36 17.95
C ARG A 27 33.18 27.38 18.81
N GLY A 28 32.27 28.13 18.20
CA GLY A 28 31.46 29.13 18.90
C GLY A 28 32.09 30.53 18.96
N VAL A 29 33.30 30.70 18.43
CA VAL A 29 33.98 31.99 18.36
C VAL A 29 33.83 32.57 16.95
N VAL A 30 33.55 33.85 16.83
CA VAL A 30 33.51 34.56 15.57
C VAL A 30 34.91 34.71 15.02
N VAL A 31 35.14 34.18 13.82
CA VAL A 31 36.44 34.22 13.14
C VAL A 31 36.47 35.30 12.07
N SER A 32 35.34 35.56 11.43
CA SER A 32 35.16 36.58 10.43
C SER A 32 33.71 37.03 10.40
N GLU A 33 33.51 38.32 10.25
CA GLU A 33 32.17 38.90 10.07
C GLU A 33 32.22 40.01 9.05
N GLY A 34 31.10 40.41 8.51
CA GLY A 34 30.98 41.46 7.53
C GLY A 34 29.62 41.53 6.87
N GLN A 35 29.58 42.20 5.76
CA GLN A 35 28.40 42.29 4.91
C GLN A 35 28.79 41.87 3.49
N GLU A 36 27.99 40.97 2.91
CA GLU A 36 28.24 40.39 1.58
C GLU A 36 26.89 40.10 0.88
N ARG A 37 26.89 39.98 -0.43
CA ARG A 37 25.73 39.50 -1.15
C ARG A 37 25.48 38.00 -0.85
N LEU A 38 24.21 37.66 -0.67
CA LEU A 38 23.83 36.30 -0.31
C LEU A 38 24.37 35.25 -1.31
N ALA A 39 24.30 35.53 -2.61
CA ALA A 39 24.82 34.66 -3.67
C ALA A 39 26.34 34.39 -3.56
N GLN A 40 27.13 35.33 -3.01
CA GLN A 40 28.57 35.14 -2.89
C GLN A 40 28.94 34.23 -1.72
N LEU A 41 28.12 34.18 -0.66
CA LEU A 41 28.30 33.31 0.49
C LEU A 41 28.06 31.85 0.14
N GLY A 42 27.31 31.56 -0.93
CA GLY A 42 26.98 30.19 -1.37
C GLY A 42 28.08 29.41 -2.06
N LYS A 43 29.20 30.02 -2.42
CA LYS A 43 30.32 29.37 -3.14
C LYS A 43 30.83 28.09 -2.46
N GLN A 44 30.72 27.98 -1.17
CA GLN A 44 31.20 26.83 -0.39
C GLN A 44 30.12 25.77 -0.05
N ARG A 45 28.88 25.93 -0.52
CA ARG A 45 27.75 25.02 -0.25
C ARG A 45 27.56 24.69 1.25
N GLN A 46 27.75 25.65 2.11
CA GLN A 46 27.73 25.48 3.56
C GLN A 46 26.30 25.45 4.11
N ALA A 47 26.17 24.82 5.27
CA ALA A 47 24.94 24.92 6.06
C ALA A 47 24.90 26.25 6.82
N VAL A 48 23.78 26.95 6.77
CA VAL A 48 23.60 28.30 7.30
C VAL A 48 22.51 28.34 8.37
N ASP A 49 22.78 29.08 9.44
CA ASP A 49 21.77 29.54 10.41
C ASP A 49 21.34 30.95 10.04
N CYS A 50 20.05 31.12 9.76
CA CYS A 50 19.46 32.39 9.38
C CYS A 50 18.76 33.04 10.57
N PHE A 51 19.04 34.31 10.79
CA PHE A 51 18.34 35.14 11.77
C PHE A 51 17.45 36.12 11.01
N LEU A 52 16.15 36.06 11.32
CA LEU A 52 15.14 36.88 10.65
C LEU A 52 15.30 38.37 11.03
N HIS A 53 14.87 39.25 10.13
CA HIS A 53 14.70 40.65 10.48
C HIS A 53 13.67 40.82 11.61
N PRO A 54 13.84 41.77 12.56
CA PRO A 54 12.96 41.93 13.72
C PRO A 54 11.48 42.05 13.36
N ARG A 55 11.14 42.66 12.23
CA ARG A 55 9.75 42.86 11.78
C ARG A 55 9.08 41.59 11.21
N ASP A 56 9.85 40.58 10.83
CA ASP A 56 9.31 39.41 10.11
C ASP A 56 8.79 38.31 11.02
N SER A 57 9.15 38.34 12.29
CA SER A 57 8.68 37.36 13.27
C SER A 57 8.13 38.04 14.51
N LEU A 58 7.02 37.52 14.98
CA LEU A 58 6.50 37.86 16.33
C LEU A 58 7.03 36.85 17.34
N LEU A 59 7.42 37.36 18.49
CA LEU A 59 8.00 36.57 19.57
C LEU A 59 7.28 36.94 20.86
N THR A 60 6.75 35.94 21.60
CA THR A 60 6.04 36.15 22.84
C THR A 60 6.19 34.96 23.78
N GLY A 61 5.90 35.15 25.05
CA GLY A 61 5.82 34.10 26.07
C GLY A 61 4.37 33.71 26.32
N LEU A 62 4.07 32.43 26.37
CA LEU A 62 2.78 31.87 26.75
C LEU A 62 2.90 31.13 28.09
N GLU A 63 1.98 31.34 29.00
CA GLU A 63 1.87 30.55 30.20
C GLU A 63 1.05 29.31 29.94
N LEU A 64 1.68 28.13 30.09
CA LEU A 64 1.03 26.84 29.86
C LEU A 64 1.12 25.98 31.13
N PRO A 65 0.05 25.23 31.43
CA PRO A 65 0.11 24.23 32.47
C PRO A 65 1.14 23.14 32.15
N PRO A 66 1.57 22.34 33.13
CA PRO A 66 2.48 21.24 32.88
C PRO A 66 1.79 20.18 32.02
N LEU A 67 2.22 20.10 30.77
CA LEU A 67 1.69 19.18 29.75
C LEU A 67 2.78 18.27 29.22
N PRO A 68 2.47 17.02 28.84
CA PRO A 68 3.37 16.18 28.06
C PRO A 68 3.75 16.86 26.74
N ALA A 69 4.97 16.63 26.23
CA ALA A 69 5.51 17.29 25.03
C ALA A 69 4.56 17.21 23.81
N ALA A 70 3.89 16.07 23.61
CA ALA A 70 2.92 15.90 22.52
C ALA A 70 1.69 16.81 22.64
N LYS A 71 1.26 17.13 23.87
CA LYS A 71 0.14 18.03 24.14
C LYS A 71 0.55 19.51 24.15
N THR A 72 1.82 19.80 24.50
CA THR A 72 2.36 21.16 24.49
C THR A 72 2.25 21.80 23.09
N GLN A 73 2.57 21.09 22.03
CA GLN A 73 2.45 21.60 20.67
C GLN A 73 0.99 21.98 20.31
N ALA A 74 0.03 21.14 20.67
CA ALA A 74 -1.39 21.43 20.43
C ALA A 74 -1.87 22.62 21.26
N ALA A 75 -1.45 22.71 22.52
CA ALA A 75 -1.78 23.84 23.42
C ALA A 75 -1.19 25.17 22.92
N VAL A 76 0.07 25.15 22.46
CA VAL A 76 0.72 26.32 21.82
C VAL A 76 -0.03 26.72 20.57
N ALA A 77 -0.41 25.78 19.68
CA ALA A 77 -1.15 26.09 18.47
C ALA A 77 -2.51 26.74 18.79
N CYS A 78 -3.22 26.22 19.78
CA CYS A 78 -4.50 26.79 20.25
C CYS A 78 -4.32 28.19 20.85
N ALA A 79 -3.33 28.40 21.71
CA ALA A 79 -3.05 29.70 22.30
C ALA A 79 -2.57 30.72 21.28
N ALA A 80 -1.71 30.31 20.35
CA ALA A 80 -1.24 31.17 19.26
C ALA A 80 -2.38 31.60 18.32
N GLN A 81 -3.40 30.77 18.13
CA GLN A 81 -4.58 31.11 17.33
C GLN A 81 -5.32 32.36 17.88
N ALA A 82 -5.32 32.55 19.19
CA ALA A 82 -5.93 33.73 19.81
C ALA A 82 -5.09 35.00 19.65
N LEU A 83 -3.79 34.88 19.37
CA LEU A 83 -2.85 36.01 19.27
C LEU A 83 -2.52 36.39 17.83
N ILE A 84 -2.68 35.47 16.90
CA ILE A 84 -2.41 35.67 15.47
C ILE A 84 -3.59 36.42 14.85
N LEU A 85 -3.32 37.62 14.36
CA LEU A 85 -4.28 38.40 13.60
C LEU A 85 -4.28 37.91 12.13
N GLY A 86 -5.12 36.93 11.85
CA GLY A 86 -5.24 36.37 10.48
C GLY A 86 -5.34 34.84 10.45
N PRO A 87 -5.28 34.23 9.27
CA PRO A 87 -5.38 32.77 9.11
C PRO A 87 -4.14 32.08 9.68
N VAL A 88 -4.29 31.36 10.76
CA VAL A 88 -3.21 30.62 11.45
C VAL A 88 -2.57 29.57 10.53
N GLU A 89 -3.33 29.04 9.59
CA GLU A 89 -2.85 28.06 8.59
C GLU A 89 -1.75 28.63 7.68
N GLN A 90 -1.72 29.95 7.54
CA GLN A 90 -0.67 30.63 6.76
C GLN A 90 0.57 30.98 7.59
N MET A 91 0.52 30.76 8.88
CA MET A 91 1.64 31.02 9.77
C MET A 91 2.41 29.75 10.12
N GLN A 92 3.71 29.85 10.15
CA GLN A 92 4.60 28.87 10.75
C GLN A 92 4.80 29.26 12.20
N VAL A 93 4.32 28.41 13.12
CA VAL A 93 4.47 28.58 14.56
C VAL A 93 5.54 27.63 15.06
N ALA A 94 6.45 28.11 15.88
CA ALA A 94 7.46 27.31 16.57
C ALA A 94 7.54 27.74 18.04
N HIS A 95 7.94 26.81 18.90
CA HIS A 95 8.03 27.07 20.34
C HIS A 95 9.25 26.41 20.94
N GLY A 96 9.73 27.02 22.01
CA GLY A 96 10.75 26.46 22.88
C GLY A 96 10.21 25.40 23.86
N PRO A 97 11.10 24.82 24.65
CA PRO A 97 10.70 24.01 25.80
C PRO A 97 9.98 24.88 26.85
N ARG A 98 9.16 24.21 27.66
CA ARG A 98 8.55 24.88 28.81
C ARG A 98 9.63 25.14 29.88
N GLU A 99 9.73 26.38 30.30
CA GLU A 99 10.66 26.80 31.36
C GLU A 99 10.12 26.46 32.76
N SER A 100 10.97 26.62 33.77
CA SER A 100 10.63 26.33 35.18
C SER A 100 9.53 27.22 35.74
N ASP A 101 9.40 28.44 35.23
CA ASP A 101 8.35 29.40 35.56
C ASP A 101 6.99 29.11 34.90
N GLY A 102 6.93 28.07 34.05
CA GLY A 102 5.71 27.70 33.37
C GLY A 102 5.56 28.33 31.98
N ARG A 103 6.46 29.21 31.57
CA ARG A 103 6.41 29.90 30.29
C ARG A 103 6.97 29.04 29.16
N VAL A 104 6.38 29.24 27.98
CA VAL A 104 6.85 28.67 26.71
C VAL A 104 7.02 29.84 25.76
N HIS A 105 8.24 30.04 25.27
CA HIS A 105 8.51 31.05 24.26
C HIS A 105 8.06 30.55 22.89
N VAL A 106 7.28 31.37 22.21
CA VAL A 106 6.65 31.06 20.93
C VAL A 106 7.00 32.14 19.92
N ALA A 107 7.32 31.71 18.71
CA ALA A 107 7.50 32.63 17.59
C ALA A 107 6.66 32.15 16.40
N TRP A 108 6.23 33.12 15.58
CA TRP A 108 5.57 32.82 14.32
C TRP A 108 5.98 33.77 13.23
N VAL A 109 5.91 33.28 11.99
CA VAL A 109 6.28 33.97 10.77
C VAL A 109 5.36 33.51 9.64
N PRO A 110 5.03 34.37 8.65
CA PRO A 110 4.28 33.95 7.47
C PRO A 110 4.99 32.84 6.70
N LYS A 111 4.25 31.79 6.29
CA LYS A 111 4.80 30.65 5.55
C LYS A 111 5.33 31.03 4.19
N ASP A 112 4.70 31.98 3.51
CA ASP A 112 5.13 32.51 2.22
C ASP A 112 6.52 33.17 2.31
N GLY A 113 6.80 33.91 3.39
CA GLY A 113 8.12 34.47 3.65
C GLY A 113 9.19 33.38 3.80
N LEU A 114 8.88 32.31 4.54
CA LEU A 114 9.80 31.17 4.68
C LEU A 114 9.99 30.38 3.36
N GLN A 115 8.95 30.26 2.55
CA GLN A 115 9.06 29.63 1.22
C GLN A 115 9.97 30.45 0.32
N ARG A 116 9.81 31.81 0.32
CA ARG A 116 10.71 32.71 -0.40
C ARG A 116 12.15 32.56 0.09
N LEU A 117 12.38 32.56 1.41
CA LEU A 117 13.70 32.32 1.99
C LEU A 117 14.32 31.02 1.46
N SER A 118 13.55 29.93 1.47
CA SER A 118 14.06 28.64 1.01
C SER A 118 14.42 28.63 -0.47
N GLN A 119 13.64 29.31 -1.33
CA GLN A 119 13.91 29.45 -2.75
C GLN A 119 15.19 30.29 -3.00
N VAL A 120 15.32 31.42 -2.31
CA VAL A 120 16.48 32.30 -2.45
C VAL A 120 17.77 31.62 -1.94
N LEU A 121 17.71 30.89 -0.83
CA LEU A 121 18.85 30.10 -0.34
C LEU A 121 19.23 28.98 -1.31
N ALA A 122 18.25 28.30 -1.93
CA ALA A 122 18.52 27.30 -2.95
C ALA A 122 19.19 27.91 -4.19
N GLN A 123 18.76 29.09 -4.66
CA GLN A 123 19.40 29.82 -5.73
C GLN A 123 20.84 30.21 -5.38
N ALA A 124 21.07 30.66 -4.15
CA ALA A 124 22.39 30.96 -3.61
C ALA A 124 23.23 29.72 -3.26
N GLN A 125 22.75 28.49 -3.49
CA GLN A 125 23.43 27.23 -3.16
C GLN A 125 23.78 27.06 -1.67
N LEU A 126 23.03 27.71 -0.79
CA LEU A 126 23.15 27.59 0.66
C LEU A 126 22.17 26.55 1.20
N LYS A 127 22.63 25.73 2.13
CA LYS A 127 21.78 24.72 2.79
C LYS A 127 21.27 25.27 4.11
N LEU A 128 19.96 25.47 4.19
CA LEU A 128 19.32 25.92 5.42
C LEU A 128 19.52 24.88 6.53
N ARG A 129 20.02 25.31 7.69
CA ARG A 129 20.14 24.52 8.92
C ARG A 129 19.12 24.93 9.97
N GLY A 130 18.96 26.23 10.19
CA GLY A 130 18.02 26.79 11.15
C GLY A 130 17.56 28.18 10.77
N VAL A 131 16.35 28.52 11.18
CA VAL A 131 15.77 29.87 11.10
C VAL A 131 15.36 30.29 12.48
N TYR A 132 15.87 31.42 12.91
CA TYR A 132 15.67 31.93 14.26
C TYR A 132 15.20 33.38 14.22
N PRO A 133 14.34 33.82 15.17
CA PRO A 133 14.09 35.24 15.40
C PRO A 133 15.38 36.02 15.73
N ALA A 134 15.40 37.29 15.39
CA ALA A 134 16.57 38.17 15.52
C ALA A 134 17.29 38.11 16.88
N PRO A 135 16.61 38.15 18.06
CA PRO A 135 17.26 38.19 19.36
C PRO A 135 18.18 36.98 19.64
N TYR A 136 17.94 35.84 18.98
CA TYR A 136 18.74 34.62 19.20
C TYR A 136 20.14 34.64 18.56
N ALA A 137 20.47 35.71 17.82
CA ALA A 137 21.85 35.98 17.41
C ALA A 137 22.73 36.43 18.56
N LEU A 138 22.14 37.07 19.57
CA LEU A 138 22.82 37.73 20.67
C LEU A 138 23.28 36.75 21.75
N PRO A 139 24.32 37.07 22.52
CA PRO A 139 24.62 36.43 23.78
C PRO A 139 23.46 36.62 24.81
N VAL A 140 23.35 35.70 25.76
CA VAL A 140 22.37 35.79 26.83
C VAL A 140 22.68 36.99 27.74
N GLY A 141 21.64 37.69 28.17
CA GLY A 141 21.74 38.87 29.03
C GLY A 141 22.15 40.14 28.29
N THR A 142 22.06 40.16 26.96
CA THR A 142 22.51 41.33 26.18
C THR A 142 21.41 41.88 25.28
N SER A 143 21.58 43.14 24.86
CA SER A 143 20.67 43.83 23.97
C SER A 143 21.40 44.57 22.87
N VAL A 144 20.73 44.77 21.74
CA VAL A 144 21.23 45.57 20.63
C VAL A 144 20.07 46.37 20.00
N LEU A 145 20.43 47.51 19.47
CA LEU A 145 19.52 48.34 18.69
C LEU A 145 19.78 48.07 17.21
N GLU A 146 18.76 47.60 16.49
CA GLU A 146 18.87 47.28 15.06
C GLU A 146 17.61 47.71 14.31
N ASP A 147 17.77 48.47 13.27
CA ASP A 147 16.72 48.93 12.33
C ASP A 147 15.46 49.46 13.02
N GLY A 148 15.65 50.21 14.14
CA GLY A 148 14.56 50.81 14.91
C GLY A 148 13.88 49.85 15.91
N TYR A 149 14.50 48.68 16.16
CA TYR A 149 14.03 47.71 17.15
C TYR A 149 15.10 47.50 18.26
N LEU A 150 14.65 47.42 19.47
CA LEU A 150 15.45 46.94 20.60
C LEU A 150 15.30 45.42 20.67
N LEU A 151 16.38 44.70 20.40
CA LEU A 151 16.46 43.25 20.55
C LEU A 151 17.10 42.93 21.89
N THR A 152 16.45 42.12 22.69
CA THR A 152 16.99 41.69 23.98
C THR A 152 16.94 40.18 24.06
N ARG A 153 18.00 39.58 24.59
CA ARG A 153 18.04 38.15 24.87
C ARG A 153 18.26 37.91 26.37
N ASP A 154 17.19 37.56 27.08
CA ASP A 154 17.22 37.41 28.54
C ASP A 154 17.79 36.04 28.96
N THR A 155 17.33 34.95 28.32
CA THR A 155 17.81 33.58 28.59
C THR A 155 18.17 32.86 27.31
N LEU A 156 18.57 31.60 27.38
CA LEU A 156 18.82 30.78 26.23
C LEU A 156 17.56 30.63 25.36
N GLN A 157 16.38 30.60 25.94
CA GLN A 157 15.08 30.38 25.29
C GLN A 157 14.27 31.66 25.14
N GLN A 158 14.56 32.69 25.90
CA GLN A 158 13.80 33.93 25.98
C GLN A 158 14.52 35.05 25.23
N GLY A 159 13.81 35.63 24.28
CA GLY A 159 14.21 36.87 23.64
C GLY A 159 13.00 37.75 23.39
N THR A 160 13.23 39.04 23.27
CA THR A 160 12.19 40.04 23.05
C THR A 160 12.58 41.00 21.94
N VAL A 161 11.57 41.53 21.24
CA VAL A 161 11.70 42.54 20.19
C VAL A 161 10.76 43.67 20.53
N HIS A 162 11.30 44.85 20.75
CA HIS A 162 10.53 46.05 21.03
C HIS A 162 10.78 47.13 19.99
N PRO A 163 9.76 47.73 19.37
CA PRO A 163 9.96 48.85 18.48
C PRO A 163 10.44 50.06 19.29
N LEU A 164 11.29 50.88 18.69
CA LEU A 164 11.73 52.12 19.27
C LEU A 164 10.55 53.06 19.54
N GLY A 165 10.41 53.52 20.78
CA GLY A 165 9.29 54.33 21.25
C GLY A 165 8.76 53.88 22.61
N GLN A 166 9.16 52.67 23.05
CA GLN A 166 8.96 52.25 24.44
C GLN A 166 10.20 52.57 25.28
N PRO A 167 10.05 52.99 26.54
CA PRO A 167 11.19 53.27 27.40
C PRO A 167 12.03 52.01 27.62
N ALA A 168 13.26 52.04 27.20
CA ALA A 168 14.23 50.95 27.43
C ALA A 168 14.58 50.92 28.91
N LEU A 169 14.13 49.93 29.63
CA LEU A 169 14.54 49.62 30.98
C LEU A 169 15.89 48.93 30.96
N ASP A 170 16.83 49.40 31.75
CA ASP A 170 18.14 48.85 32.13
C ASP A 170 18.73 47.84 31.13
N VAL A 171 19.33 48.35 30.04
CA VAL A 171 19.75 47.55 28.88
C VAL A 171 21.25 47.39 28.91
N GLN A 172 21.74 46.13 28.96
CA GLN A 172 23.15 45.83 28.77
C GLN A 172 23.44 45.71 27.28
N TRP A 173 24.13 46.68 26.71
CA TRP A 173 24.49 46.72 25.31
C TRP A 173 25.57 45.72 24.97
N VAL A 174 25.40 45.01 23.87
CA VAL A 174 26.41 44.11 23.33
C VAL A 174 27.36 44.87 22.42
N ASP A 175 28.64 44.54 22.51
CA ASP A 175 29.63 45.00 21.53
C ASP A 175 29.35 44.28 20.16
N ALA A 176 29.47 45.02 19.09
CA ALA A 176 29.25 44.53 17.71
C ALA A 176 30.00 43.21 17.44
N ALA A 177 31.23 43.09 17.90
CA ALA A 177 32.04 41.87 17.76
C ALA A 177 31.50 40.64 18.49
N GLN A 178 30.62 40.80 19.45
CA GLN A 178 30.01 39.70 20.22
C GLN A 178 28.62 39.31 19.74
N ARG A 179 28.02 40.12 18.84
CA ARG A 179 26.64 39.94 18.37
C ARG A 179 26.33 38.49 17.99
N TRP A 180 27.23 37.82 17.29
CA TRP A 180 27.01 36.51 16.71
C TRP A 180 27.43 35.36 17.63
N SER A 181 27.96 35.62 18.79
CA SER A 181 28.51 34.59 19.68
C SER A 181 27.47 33.81 20.47
N GLY A 182 26.21 34.23 20.47
CA GLY A 182 25.12 33.59 21.23
C GLY A 182 24.92 32.12 20.82
N ALA A 183 24.62 31.26 21.79
CA ALA A 183 24.22 29.88 21.49
C ALA A 183 22.83 29.87 20.85
N THR A 184 22.64 29.15 19.75
CA THR A 184 21.33 28.99 19.12
C THR A 184 20.41 28.13 20.00
N PRO A 185 19.11 28.46 20.13
CA PRO A 185 18.18 27.62 20.87
C PRO A 185 17.97 26.28 20.19
N ALA A 186 17.45 25.28 20.92
CA ALA A 186 17.16 23.96 20.38
C ALA A 186 15.95 23.92 19.41
N TRP A 187 15.23 25.02 19.33
CA TRP A 187 14.03 25.18 18.48
C TRP A 187 14.23 26.31 17.47
N GLY A 188 13.43 26.31 16.41
CA GLY A 188 13.49 27.33 15.39
C GLY A 188 12.31 27.25 14.40
N LEU A 189 12.20 28.25 13.56
CA LEU A 189 11.09 28.45 12.62
C LEU A 189 11.19 27.64 11.32
N GLN A 190 12.28 26.91 11.11
CA GLN A 190 12.50 26.14 9.88
C GLN A 190 11.44 25.08 9.64
N GLY A 191 10.78 24.57 10.69
CA GLY A 191 9.69 23.60 10.59
C GLY A 191 10.00 22.45 9.61
N ARG A 192 9.04 22.12 8.75
CA ARG A 192 9.18 21.12 7.70
C ARG A 192 9.82 21.65 6.39
N LEU A 193 10.39 22.87 6.41
CA LEU A 193 11.06 23.47 5.25
C LEU A 193 12.34 22.74 4.86
N SER A 194 12.97 22.03 5.79
CA SER A 194 13.98 21.04 5.42
C SER A 194 13.27 19.86 4.76
N PRO A 195 13.64 19.47 3.53
CA PRO A 195 13.17 18.20 2.99
C PRO A 195 13.47 17.12 4.02
N PRO A 196 12.55 16.18 4.25
CA PRO A 196 12.78 15.12 5.21
C PRO A 196 14.14 14.52 4.88
N SER A 197 15.06 14.52 5.87
CA SER A 197 16.40 13.99 5.64
C SER A 197 16.23 12.54 5.16
N THR A 198 16.63 12.26 3.93
CA THR A 198 16.56 10.93 3.32
C THR A 198 17.42 9.90 4.06
N VAL A 199 18.22 10.36 5.05
CA VAL A 199 19.10 9.53 5.88
C VAL A 199 18.34 8.43 6.64
N GLY A 200 17.07 8.64 7.01
CA GLY A 200 16.25 7.60 7.64
C GLY A 200 15.70 6.56 6.66
N TRP A 201 15.44 6.95 5.43
CA TRP A 201 14.82 6.08 4.43
C TRP A 201 15.76 4.99 3.90
N GLY A 202 17.07 5.25 3.86
CA GLY A 202 18.05 4.25 3.46
C GLY A 202 18.04 3.02 4.38
N ARG A 203 17.92 3.22 5.69
CA ARG A 203 17.78 2.12 6.66
C ARG A 203 16.44 1.40 6.53
N ALA A 204 15.34 2.14 6.34
CA ALA A 204 14.02 1.55 6.14
C ALA A 204 13.97 0.71 4.85
N LEU A 205 14.54 1.21 3.74
CA LEU A 205 14.65 0.48 2.48
C LEU A 205 15.57 -0.75 2.61
N ALA A 206 16.67 -0.66 3.35
CA ALA A 206 17.54 -1.80 3.63
C ALA A 206 16.80 -2.88 4.44
N CYS A 207 16.05 -2.50 5.48
CA CYS A 207 15.22 -3.43 6.25
C CYS A 207 14.13 -4.06 5.38
N LEU A 208 13.47 -3.28 4.51
CA LEU A 208 12.48 -3.80 3.57
C LEU A 208 13.10 -4.79 2.58
N GLY A 209 14.30 -4.49 2.06
CA GLY A 209 15.04 -5.38 1.17
C GLY A 209 15.41 -6.70 1.84
N VAL A 210 15.88 -6.66 3.08
CA VAL A 210 16.18 -7.87 3.88
C VAL A 210 14.91 -8.67 4.15
N ALA A 211 13.83 -8.02 4.54
CA ALA A 211 12.55 -8.68 4.76
C ALA A 211 12.02 -9.37 3.49
N ALA A 212 12.10 -8.70 2.33
CA ALA A 212 11.72 -9.26 1.04
C ALA A 212 12.61 -10.46 0.66
N ALA A 213 13.91 -10.39 0.92
CA ALA A 213 14.82 -11.50 0.67
C ALA A 213 14.50 -12.72 1.55
N ILE A 214 14.25 -12.53 2.84
CA ILE A 214 13.82 -13.60 3.76
C ILE A 214 12.50 -14.21 3.31
N TRP A 215 11.55 -13.38 2.89
CA TRP A 215 10.26 -13.82 2.39
C TRP A 215 10.40 -14.69 1.12
N THR A 216 11.18 -14.24 0.15
CA THR A 216 11.41 -15.00 -1.10
C THR A 216 12.13 -16.32 -0.86
N ILE A 217 13.11 -16.36 0.04
CA ILE A 217 13.78 -17.60 0.44
C ILE A 217 12.78 -18.54 1.13
N GLY A 218 11.95 -18.03 2.04
CA GLY A 218 10.92 -18.79 2.72
C GLY A 218 9.91 -19.42 1.75
N LEU A 219 9.42 -18.63 0.78
CA LEU A 219 8.50 -19.13 -0.26
C LEU A 219 9.16 -20.20 -1.14
N ASN A 220 10.42 -20.02 -1.53
CA ASN A 220 11.15 -21.03 -2.32
C ASN A 220 11.32 -22.35 -1.56
N LEU A 221 11.69 -22.30 -0.29
CA LEU A 221 11.79 -23.49 0.56
C LEU A 221 10.44 -24.18 0.75
N TYR A 222 9.39 -23.40 0.93
CA TYR A 222 8.02 -23.93 1.05
C TYR A 222 7.59 -24.60 -0.28
N ALA A 223 7.82 -23.96 -1.42
CA ALA A 223 7.51 -24.52 -2.73
C ALA A 223 8.30 -25.80 -3.01
N ALA A 224 9.57 -25.88 -2.64
CA ALA A 224 10.38 -27.08 -2.77
C ALA A 224 9.82 -28.24 -1.95
N ARG A 225 9.42 -28.00 -0.68
CA ARG A 225 8.79 -29.04 0.16
C ARG A 225 7.47 -29.52 -0.41
N GLN A 226 6.62 -28.62 -0.92
CA GLN A 226 5.36 -28.97 -1.57
C GLN A 226 5.59 -29.80 -2.84
N ALA A 227 6.63 -29.50 -3.61
CA ALA A 227 7.01 -30.27 -4.79
C ALA A 227 7.46 -31.69 -4.42
N ASP A 228 8.28 -31.83 -3.37
CA ASP A 228 8.75 -33.13 -2.88
C ASP A 228 7.57 -33.99 -2.33
N GLU A 229 6.67 -33.40 -1.54
CA GLU A 229 5.45 -34.09 -1.07
C GLU A 229 4.57 -34.53 -2.25
N GLY A 230 4.40 -33.66 -3.27
CA GLY A 230 3.67 -33.98 -4.48
C GLY A 230 4.31 -35.13 -5.27
N GLN A 231 5.62 -35.21 -5.33
CA GLN A 231 6.33 -36.34 -5.95
C GLN A 231 6.18 -37.65 -5.16
N GLN A 232 6.27 -37.59 -3.85
CA GLN A 232 6.05 -38.77 -2.98
C GLN A 232 4.62 -39.32 -3.13
N ILE A 233 3.60 -38.46 -3.15
CA ILE A 233 2.21 -38.88 -3.37
C ILE A 233 2.05 -39.52 -4.75
N LYS A 234 2.63 -38.92 -5.80
CA LYS A 234 2.61 -39.53 -7.15
C LYS A 234 3.31 -40.89 -7.19
N ALA A 235 4.45 -41.02 -6.49
CA ALA A 235 5.16 -42.29 -6.39
C ALA A 235 4.33 -43.36 -5.68
N MET A 236 3.71 -43.02 -4.54
CA MET A 236 2.82 -43.92 -3.82
C MET A 236 1.61 -44.33 -4.65
N LEU A 237 0.94 -43.38 -5.32
CA LEU A 237 -0.17 -43.67 -6.22
C LEU A 237 0.25 -44.57 -7.38
N SER A 238 1.40 -44.33 -7.98
CA SER A 238 1.90 -45.19 -9.09
C SER A 238 2.20 -46.59 -8.59
N GLN A 239 2.71 -46.75 -7.38
CA GLN A 239 2.95 -48.07 -6.77
C GLN A 239 1.64 -48.80 -6.47
N GLN A 240 0.64 -48.11 -5.91
CA GLN A 240 -0.68 -48.69 -5.64
C GLN A 240 -1.36 -49.11 -6.97
N VAL A 241 -1.30 -48.32 -8.02
CA VAL A 241 -1.87 -48.64 -9.32
C VAL A 241 -1.18 -49.87 -9.93
N ARG A 242 0.16 -49.99 -9.84
CA ARG A 242 0.89 -51.18 -10.26
C ARG A 242 0.52 -52.43 -9.49
N GLN A 243 0.28 -52.32 -8.17
CA GLN A 243 -0.15 -53.43 -7.36
C GLN A 243 -1.57 -53.88 -7.70
N ALA A 244 -2.47 -52.92 -7.98
CA ALA A 244 -3.87 -53.23 -8.32
C ALA A 244 -4.03 -53.72 -9.80
N PHE A 245 -3.16 -53.27 -10.67
CA PHE A 245 -3.19 -53.59 -12.12
C PHE A 245 -1.80 -53.97 -12.63
N PRO A 246 -1.33 -55.18 -12.37
CA PRO A 246 0.02 -55.64 -12.77
C PRO A 246 0.21 -55.75 -14.28
N GLU A 247 -0.85 -55.69 -15.06
CA GLU A 247 -0.84 -55.77 -16.53
C GLU A 247 -0.41 -54.44 -17.19
N LEU A 248 -0.29 -53.35 -16.45
CA LEU A 248 0.12 -52.05 -17.01
C LEU A 248 1.65 -51.90 -17.09
N PRO A 249 2.26 -51.84 -18.29
CA PRO A 249 3.70 -51.80 -18.42
C PRO A 249 4.32 -50.47 -17.95
N VAL A 250 3.60 -49.33 -18.09
CA VAL A 250 4.06 -47.99 -17.71
C VAL A 250 2.92 -47.17 -17.12
N VAL A 251 3.15 -46.59 -15.94
CA VAL A 251 2.19 -45.71 -15.26
C VAL A 251 2.63 -44.27 -15.43
N LEU A 252 2.06 -43.56 -16.41
CA LEU A 252 2.33 -42.15 -16.69
C LEU A 252 1.40 -41.20 -15.88
N ASN A 253 0.11 -41.56 -15.82
CA ASN A 253 -0.89 -40.83 -15.10
C ASN A 253 -1.74 -41.80 -14.25
N PRO A 254 -1.34 -42.02 -12.97
CA PRO A 254 -1.92 -43.11 -12.17
C PRO A 254 -3.42 -42.97 -11.94
N LEU A 255 -3.93 -41.75 -11.72
CA LEU A 255 -5.36 -41.53 -11.51
C LEU A 255 -6.21 -41.75 -12.75
N GLN A 256 -5.74 -41.30 -13.89
CA GLN A 256 -6.48 -41.46 -15.15
C GLN A 256 -6.47 -42.91 -15.63
N GLN A 257 -5.32 -43.58 -15.52
CA GLN A 257 -5.20 -44.97 -15.88
C GLN A 257 -6.00 -45.89 -14.94
N ALA A 258 -6.01 -45.63 -13.65
CA ALA A 258 -6.84 -46.36 -12.71
C ALA A 258 -8.35 -46.20 -13.02
N ARG A 259 -8.80 -44.99 -13.36
CA ARG A 259 -10.20 -44.74 -13.77
C ARG A 259 -10.55 -45.47 -15.06
N GLN A 260 -9.67 -45.48 -16.05
CA GLN A 260 -9.89 -46.20 -17.32
C GLN A 260 -9.96 -47.69 -17.09
N GLN A 261 -9.06 -48.29 -16.28
CA GLN A 261 -9.08 -49.70 -15.98
C GLN A 261 -10.31 -50.10 -15.15
N LEU A 262 -10.72 -49.27 -14.21
CA LEU A 262 -11.94 -49.52 -13.45
C LEU A 262 -13.18 -49.48 -14.37
N ALA A 263 -13.25 -48.48 -15.26
CA ALA A 263 -14.34 -48.39 -16.24
C ALA A 263 -14.33 -49.57 -17.21
N ALA A 264 -13.15 -50.03 -17.66
CA ALA A 264 -13.02 -51.21 -18.52
C ALA A 264 -13.47 -52.49 -17.81
N ARG A 265 -13.13 -52.68 -16.53
CA ARG A 265 -13.62 -53.82 -15.74
C ARG A 265 -15.12 -53.73 -15.45
N GLN A 266 -15.67 -52.56 -15.24
CA GLN A 266 -17.11 -52.33 -15.04
C GLN A 266 -17.90 -52.56 -16.34
N SER A 267 -17.36 -52.13 -17.49
CA SER A 267 -17.97 -52.38 -18.81
C SER A 267 -17.84 -53.83 -19.26
N GLY A 268 -16.76 -54.55 -18.87
CA GLY A 268 -16.59 -55.99 -19.12
C GLY A 268 -17.42 -56.89 -18.15
N ALA A 269 -17.85 -56.40 -17.02
CA ALA A 269 -18.82 -57.01 -16.16
C ALA A 269 -20.25 -56.59 -16.56
N ALA A 270 -20.62 -56.88 -17.83
CA ALA A 270 -21.91 -56.56 -18.39
C ALA A 270 -23.02 -57.26 -17.60
N GLY A 271 -23.72 -56.53 -16.78
CA GLY A 271 -24.88 -57.12 -16.17
C GLY A 271 -25.57 -56.45 -15.01
N GLU A 272 -25.21 -55.24 -14.58
CA GLU A 272 -26.07 -54.60 -13.59
C GLU A 272 -27.33 -54.00 -14.27
N PRO A 273 -28.55 -54.41 -13.80
CA PRO A 273 -29.82 -53.96 -14.38
C PRO A 273 -29.97 -52.42 -14.45
N GLY A 274 -29.35 -51.69 -13.51
CA GLY A 274 -29.39 -50.22 -13.46
C GLY A 274 -28.64 -49.52 -14.60
N GLN A 275 -27.54 -50.10 -15.10
CA GLN A 275 -26.80 -49.51 -16.25
C GLN A 275 -27.51 -49.72 -17.58
N ARG A 276 -28.15 -50.88 -17.75
CA ARG A 276 -28.98 -51.17 -18.92
C ARG A 276 -30.23 -50.28 -18.95
N PHE A 277 -30.85 -50.06 -17.82
CA PHE A 277 -31.96 -49.11 -17.70
C PHE A 277 -31.56 -47.68 -18.12
N SER A 278 -30.46 -47.18 -17.57
CA SER A 278 -29.99 -45.82 -17.88
C SER A 278 -29.61 -45.67 -19.37
N SER A 279 -28.99 -46.66 -19.98
CA SER A 279 -28.62 -46.61 -21.39
C SER A 279 -29.84 -46.67 -22.32
N LEU A 280 -30.83 -47.51 -22.02
CA LEU A 280 -32.09 -47.58 -22.75
C LEU A 280 -32.92 -46.30 -22.62
N LEU A 281 -32.95 -45.69 -21.40
CA LEU A 281 -33.61 -44.43 -21.17
C LEU A 281 -33.01 -43.28 -21.94
N GLN A 282 -31.67 -43.18 -21.94
CA GLN A 282 -30.92 -42.19 -22.72
C GLN A 282 -31.12 -42.35 -24.22
N LEU A 283 -31.13 -43.59 -24.69
CA LEU A 283 -31.36 -43.91 -26.08
C LEU A 283 -32.80 -43.58 -26.52
N ALA A 284 -33.80 -43.90 -25.65
CA ALA A 284 -35.21 -43.54 -25.90
C ALA A 284 -35.37 -42.00 -26.02
N GLY A 285 -34.75 -41.23 -25.11
CA GLY A 285 -34.83 -39.77 -25.13
C GLY A 285 -34.13 -39.13 -26.33
N SER A 286 -33.05 -39.74 -26.86
CA SER A 286 -32.29 -39.20 -28.00
C SER A 286 -32.79 -39.62 -29.36
N GLN A 287 -33.26 -40.87 -29.49
CA GLN A 287 -33.65 -41.45 -30.79
C GLN A 287 -35.18 -41.39 -31.03
N LEU A 288 -35.98 -41.17 -30.02
CA LEU A 288 -37.44 -41.09 -30.10
C LEU A 288 -37.97 -39.75 -29.63
N PRO A 289 -37.57 -38.64 -30.26
CA PRO A 289 -37.92 -37.26 -29.80
C PRO A 289 -39.45 -37.02 -29.79
N PHE A 290 -40.21 -37.77 -30.58
CA PHE A 290 -41.68 -37.71 -30.61
C PHE A 290 -42.36 -38.26 -29.37
N MET A 291 -41.63 -39.00 -28.53
CA MET A 291 -42.11 -39.52 -27.23
C MET A 291 -41.92 -38.52 -26.07
N VAL A 292 -41.08 -37.50 -26.23
CA VAL A 292 -40.79 -36.53 -25.18
C VAL A 292 -42.08 -35.76 -24.89
N GLY A 293 -42.56 -35.89 -23.65
CA GLY A 293 -43.82 -35.27 -23.18
C GLY A 293 -45.08 -36.09 -23.44
N SER A 294 -44.95 -37.28 -24.09
CA SER A 294 -46.08 -38.11 -24.42
C SER A 294 -46.11 -39.47 -23.64
N VAL A 295 -45.17 -39.66 -22.74
CA VAL A 295 -45.08 -40.86 -21.94
C VAL A 295 -45.86 -40.70 -20.63
N GLU A 296 -46.83 -41.62 -20.38
CA GLU A 296 -47.63 -41.66 -19.15
C GLU A 296 -46.92 -42.42 -18.04
N SER A 297 -46.36 -43.57 -18.39
CA SER A 297 -45.64 -44.38 -17.43
C SER A 297 -44.46 -45.13 -18.10
N LEU A 298 -43.47 -45.50 -17.24
CA LEU A 298 -42.28 -46.15 -17.67
C LEU A 298 -41.99 -47.28 -16.71
N SER A 299 -41.83 -48.52 -17.22
CA SER A 299 -41.43 -49.68 -16.46
C SER A 299 -40.26 -50.39 -17.12
N PHE A 300 -39.41 -50.99 -16.28
CA PHE A 300 -38.26 -51.76 -16.73
C PHE A 300 -38.28 -53.15 -16.17
N GLU A 301 -38.55 -54.12 -17.01
CA GLU A 301 -38.66 -55.50 -16.63
C GLU A 301 -37.87 -56.41 -17.59
N GLN A 302 -37.21 -57.42 -17.08
CA GLN A 302 -36.46 -58.44 -17.84
C GLN A 302 -35.46 -57.84 -18.89
N GLY A 303 -34.88 -56.65 -18.58
CA GLY A 303 -33.92 -56.01 -19.48
C GLY A 303 -34.56 -55.26 -20.67
N ARG A 304 -35.86 -55.05 -20.66
CA ARG A 304 -36.65 -54.30 -21.64
C ARG A 304 -37.30 -53.09 -20.96
N LEU A 305 -37.30 -51.97 -21.69
CA LEU A 305 -37.92 -50.73 -21.24
C LEU A 305 -39.31 -50.61 -21.90
N HIS A 306 -40.34 -50.62 -21.08
CA HIS A 306 -41.73 -50.40 -21.54
C HIS A 306 -42.12 -48.98 -21.31
N LEU A 307 -42.64 -48.34 -22.34
CA LEU A 307 -43.10 -46.93 -22.37
C LEU A 307 -44.58 -46.91 -22.70
N ALA A 308 -45.45 -46.62 -21.73
CA ALA A 308 -46.88 -46.41 -21.98
C ALA A 308 -47.09 -44.94 -22.43
N LEU A 309 -47.89 -44.75 -23.45
CA LEU A 309 -48.14 -43.44 -24.02
C LEU A 309 -49.50 -42.89 -23.61
N LEU A 310 -49.57 -41.57 -23.45
CA LEU A 310 -50.85 -40.89 -23.24
C LEU A 310 -51.80 -41.11 -24.42
N ALA A 311 -53.11 -41.22 -24.16
CA ALA A 311 -54.13 -41.55 -25.12
C ALA A 311 -54.22 -40.61 -26.36
N ASP A 312 -53.76 -39.39 -26.20
CA ASP A 312 -53.71 -38.34 -27.26
C ASP A 312 -52.39 -38.27 -28.02
N SER A 313 -51.48 -39.19 -27.80
CA SER A 313 -50.13 -39.11 -28.44
C SER A 313 -50.19 -39.45 -29.92
N ARG A 314 -49.56 -38.57 -30.75
CA ARG A 314 -49.45 -38.74 -32.21
C ARG A 314 -48.51 -39.85 -32.58
N SER A 315 -48.92 -40.71 -33.53
CA SER A 315 -48.00 -41.66 -34.18
C SER A 315 -46.91 -40.96 -34.96
N PRO A 316 -45.66 -41.49 -35.02
CA PRO A 316 -44.56 -40.89 -35.76
C PRO A 316 -44.92 -40.80 -37.25
N ALA A 317 -44.65 -39.66 -37.84
CA ALA A 317 -45.00 -39.38 -39.25
C ALA A 317 -44.17 -40.13 -40.27
N VAL A 318 -43.00 -40.68 -39.85
CA VAL A 318 -42.07 -41.41 -40.71
C VAL A 318 -41.58 -42.65 -39.97
N GLU A 319 -42.10 -43.83 -40.39
CA GLU A 319 -41.57 -45.11 -39.94
C GLU A 319 -40.31 -45.43 -40.76
N GLY A 320 -39.15 -45.47 -40.18
CA GLY A 320 -37.92 -45.92 -40.87
C GLY A 320 -36.61 -45.31 -40.39
N GLU A 321 -36.48 -43.98 -40.23
CA GLU A 321 -35.19 -43.39 -39.92
C GLU A 321 -34.75 -43.64 -38.47
N TRP A 322 -35.62 -43.53 -37.51
CA TRP A 322 -35.31 -43.76 -36.08
C TRP A 322 -35.15 -45.25 -35.75
N GLN A 323 -35.86 -46.17 -36.49
CA GLN A 323 -35.69 -47.62 -36.37
C GLN A 323 -34.30 -48.10 -36.83
N ALA A 324 -33.81 -47.51 -37.95
CA ALA A 324 -32.48 -47.77 -38.44
C ALA A 324 -31.41 -47.30 -37.46
N ALA A 325 -31.59 -46.15 -36.83
CA ALA A 325 -30.69 -45.62 -35.83
C ALA A 325 -30.68 -46.48 -34.54
N LEU A 326 -31.81 -46.98 -34.09
CA LEU A 326 -31.92 -47.91 -32.98
C LEU A 326 -31.25 -49.26 -33.28
N ALA A 327 -31.46 -49.79 -34.50
CA ALA A 327 -30.81 -51.04 -34.94
C ALA A 327 -29.28 -50.92 -35.03
N GLN A 328 -28.74 -49.78 -35.48
CA GLN A 328 -27.30 -49.50 -35.45
C GLN A 328 -26.75 -49.44 -34.02
N ALA A 329 -27.55 -49.00 -33.06
CA ALA A 329 -27.18 -49.00 -31.64
C ALA A 329 -27.35 -50.40 -30.98
N GLY A 330 -27.78 -51.41 -31.69
CA GLY A 330 -27.97 -52.77 -31.20
C GLY A 330 -29.27 -52.97 -30.41
N PHE A 331 -30.28 -52.12 -30.64
CA PHE A 331 -31.57 -52.19 -29.95
C PHE A 331 -32.73 -52.22 -30.97
N SER A 332 -33.85 -52.77 -30.53
CA SER A 332 -35.11 -52.75 -31.29
C SER A 332 -36.21 -52.12 -30.46
N ALA A 333 -37.15 -51.49 -31.14
CA ALA A 333 -38.37 -50.96 -30.55
C ALA A 333 -39.58 -51.67 -31.22
N VAL A 334 -40.40 -52.26 -30.38
CA VAL A 334 -41.63 -52.95 -30.81
C VAL A 334 -42.82 -52.17 -30.25
N ARG A 335 -43.80 -51.89 -31.11
CA ARG A 335 -45.06 -51.26 -30.68
C ARG A 335 -46.00 -52.30 -30.05
N ASP A 336 -46.56 -51.95 -28.91
CA ASP A 336 -47.59 -52.75 -28.24
C ASP A 336 -48.88 -51.96 -28.20
N GLU A 337 -49.98 -52.60 -27.80
CA GLU A 337 -51.31 -51.94 -27.74
C GLU A 337 -51.35 -50.69 -26.83
N HIS A 338 -50.44 -50.58 -25.86
CA HIS A 338 -50.42 -49.51 -24.87
C HIS A 338 -49.17 -48.59 -24.98
N GLY A 339 -48.24 -48.86 -25.92
CA GLY A 339 -47.04 -48.03 -26.04
C GLY A 339 -45.93 -48.69 -26.84
N TRP A 340 -44.70 -48.53 -26.35
CA TRP A 340 -43.48 -49.07 -27.03
C TRP A 340 -42.59 -49.86 -26.02
N THR A 341 -42.07 -50.99 -26.51
CA THR A 341 -41.10 -51.79 -25.76
C THR A 341 -39.75 -51.74 -26.45
N LEU A 342 -38.73 -51.19 -25.75
CA LEU A 342 -37.38 -51.17 -26.23
C LEU A 342 -36.56 -52.27 -25.57
N GLY A 343 -35.83 -53.01 -26.39
CA GLY A 343 -34.97 -54.11 -25.93
C GLY A 343 -33.77 -54.35 -26.83
N PRO A 344 -32.81 -55.21 -26.49
CA PRO A 344 -31.72 -55.60 -27.38
C PRO A 344 -32.31 -56.22 -28.64
N ALA A 345 -31.69 -55.86 -29.79
CA ALA A 345 -32.07 -56.48 -31.07
C ALA A 345 -31.75 -57.98 -30.97
N GLU A 346 -32.77 -58.83 -30.95
CA GLU A 346 -32.58 -60.30 -31.08
C GLU A 346 -32.02 -60.58 -32.47
N THR A 347 -30.79 -61.08 -32.55
CA THR A 347 -30.30 -61.72 -33.76
C THR A 347 -31.28 -62.84 -34.11
N ALA A 348 -32.00 -62.70 -35.22
CA ALA A 348 -32.90 -63.71 -35.72
C ALA A 348 -32.13 -65.03 -35.83
N SER A 349 -32.39 -65.93 -34.89
CA SER A 349 -32.05 -67.34 -35.07
C SER A 349 -32.96 -67.87 -36.17
N VAL A 350 -32.34 -68.18 -37.28
CA VAL A 350 -32.94 -68.96 -38.35
C VAL A 350 -33.45 -70.26 -37.76
N GLN A 351 -34.73 -70.36 -37.59
CA GLN A 351 -35.40 -71.63 -37.30
C GLN A 351 -35.66 -72.29 -38.63
N GLU A 352 -34.72 -73.16 -39.02
CA GLU A 352 -34.96 -74.10 -40.10
C GLU A 352 -36.15 -74.97 -39.70
N ALA A 353 -37.18 -74.89 -40.50
CA ALA A 353 -38.23 -75.85 -40.56
C ALA A 353 -37.69 -77.20 -40.98
N SER A 354 -37.84 -78.18 -40.16
CA SER A 354 -37.81 -79.58 -40.58
C SER A 354 -39.23 -80.09 -40.52
N ASP A 355 -39.84 -80.18 -41.72
CA ASP A 355 -40.89 -81.09 -41.99
C ASP A 355 -40.27 -82.46 -42.21
N GLU A 356 -40.65 -83.43 -41.46
CA GLU A 356 -41.22 -84.77 -41.75
C GLU A 356 -41.29 -85.59 -40.48
#